data_292b23e2f397548ccd99e70a7e502e59
#
_entry.id   292b23e2f397548ccd99e70a7e502e59
#
_cell.length_a   1.000
_cell.length_b   1.000
_cell.length_c   1.000
_cell.angle_alpha   90.00
_cell.angle_beta   90.00
_cell.angle_gamma   90.00
#
_symmetry.space_group_name_H-M   'P 1'
#
loop_
_entity.id
_entity.type
_entity.pdbx_description
1 polymer ?
#
loop_
_entity_poly.entity_id
_entity_poly.type
_entity_poly.pdbx_seq_one_letter_code
_entity_poly.pdbx_strand_id
1 'polypeptide(L)'
;MKHFAYISLCLALCLLFAGCTRTRISGFRVETPEAPEVEGVHTYMEPHSMSYRFSGSMNISPKETMAVSGSYSNYSSDSLMEDSRKFTARGIYEFGGSDVNATFDWFSKASVLLFGFGVGYDDGIYHHLKLGFNTSVFEAGVYVGFFHHYTELEIDGSTCSTWPCSDDDNWSSIKNTDAEFYTSLLYGAYASVIVDDFFVSYNLSIYGPNVKGGGESVSSPNIYSHYFKSGYRISKHWEVYGGLILSFVDPDYRHFAGSAGASFYLK
;
A
#
# COMPACT_ATOMS: atom_id res chain seq x y z
N MET A 1 -52.80 23.74 -28.49
CA MET A 1 -52.06 22.58 -29.03
C MET A 1 -50.72 22.97 -29.66
N LYS A 2 -50.60 24.06 -30.43
CA LYS A 2 -49.34 24.46 -31.09
C LYS A 2 -48.20 24.79 -30.09
N HIS A 3 -48.47 25.43 -28.94
CA HIS A 3 -47.46 25.75 -27.95
C HIS A 3 -46.90 24.54 -27.24
N PHE A 4 -47.65 23.47 -27.04
CA PHE A 4 -47.20 22.23 -26.44
C PHE A 4 -46.19 21.49 -27.35
N ALA A 5 -46.41 21.54 -28.67
CA ALA A 5 -45.49 20.94 -29.64
C ALA A 5 -44.14 21.66 -29.70
N TYR A 6 -44.12 22.99 -29.57
CA TYR A 6 -42.87 23.78 -29.47
C TYR A 6 -42.10 23.52 -28.20
N ILE A 7 -42.81 23.42 -27.05
CA ILE A 7 -42.13 23.10 -25.76
C ILE A 7 -41.53 21.69 -25.79
N SER A 8 -42.28 20.73 -26.32
CA SER A 8 -41.77 19.36 -26.46
C SER A 8 -40.59 19.27 -27.45
N LEU A 9 -40.62 20.04 -28.52
CA LEU A 9 -39.52 20.09 -29.50
C LEU A 9 -38.28 20.78 -28.87
N CYS A 10 -38.44 21.86 -28.14
CA CYS A 10 -37.36 22.54 -27.42
C CYS A 10 -36.77 21.62 -26.34
N LEU A 11 -37.60 20.93 -25.55
CA LEU A 11 -37.12 19.96 -24.57
C LEU A 11 -36.36 18.80 -25.21
N ALA A 12 -36.86 18.26 -26.30
CA ALA A 12 -36.17 17.20 -27.05
C ALA A 12 -34.85 17.68 -27.66
N LEU A 13 -34.80 18.92 -28.16
CA LEU A 13 -33.56 19.53 -28.63
C LEU A 13 -32.59 19.79 -27.45
N CYS A 14 -33.07 20.30 -26.31
CA CYS A 14 -32.19 20.45 -25.13
C CYS A 14 -31.64 19.12 -24.60
N LEU A 15 -32.44 18.05 -24.67
CA LEU A 15 -31.96 16.70 -24.31
C LEU A 15 -30.95 16.13 -25.32
N LEU A 16 -31.07 16.49 -26.60
CA LEU A 16 -30.11 16.13 -27.64
C LEU A 16 -28.80 16.92 -27.53
N PHE A 17 -28.84 18.14 -26.97
CA PHE A 17 -27.67 18.97 -26.70
C PHE A 17 -27.11 18.79 -25.29
N ALA A 18 -27.74 17.98 -24.43
CA ALA A 18 -27.12 17.53 -23.17
C ALA A 18 -25.89 16.71 -23.52
N GLY A 19 -24.77 17.39 -23.64
CA GLY A 19 -23.54 16.85 -24.19
C GLY A 19 -23.05 15.67 -23.36
N CYS A 20 -22.92 14.52 -24.01
CA CYS A 20 -22.19 13.39 -23.45
C CYS A 20 -20.73 13.78 -23.32
N THR A 21 -20.29 14.10 -22.13
CA THR A 21 -18.86 14.26 -21.86
C THR A 21 -18.20 12.88 -21.97
N ARG A 22 -17.23 12.75 -22.86
CA ARG A 22 -16.40 11.55 -22.95
C ARG A 22 -15.04 11.83 -22.37
N THR A 23 -14.57 10.94 -21.51
CA THR A 23 -13.23 10.99 -20.93
C THR A 23 -12.41 9.83 -21.45
N ARG A 24 -11.17 10.10 -21.83
CA ARG A 24 -10.15 9.11 -22.17
C ARG A 24 -9.01 9.26 -21.17
N ILE A 25 -8.64 8.17 -20.52
CA ILE A 25 -7.49 8.14 -19.64
C ILE A 25 -6.33 7.55 -20.41
N SER A 26 -5.21 8.28 -20.43
CA SER A 26 -4.00 7.90 -21.13
C SER A 26 -2.97 7.27 -20.20
N GLY A 27 -2.99 7.64 -18.90
CA GLY A 27 -2.09 7.13 -17.88
C GLY A 27 -2.51 7.53 -16.49
N PHE A 28 -1.87 6.93 -15.52
CA PHE A 28 -1.97 7.32 -14.11
C PHE A 28 -0.62 7.14 -13.41
N ARG A 29 -0.38 7.92 -12.36
CA ARG A 29 0.76 7.82 -11.46
C ARG A 29 0.23 7.61 -10.06
N VAL A 30 0.79 6.66 -9.33
CA VAL A 30 0.47 6.37 -7.93
C VAL A 30 1.73 6.52 -7.10
N GLU A 31 1.73 7.45 -6.15
CA GLU A 31 2.74 7.53 -5.10
C GLU A 31 2.15 6.91 -3.85
N THR A 32 2.73 5.80 -3.40
CA THR A 32 2.25 5.01 -2.26
C THR A 32 3.42 4.42 -1.50
N PRO A 33 3.33 4.26 -0.17
CA PRO A 33 4.43 3.68 0.61
C PRO A 33 4.66 2.20 0.28
N GLU A 34 5.80 1.69 0.67
CA GLU A 34 6.10 0.26 0.69
C GLU A 34 5.24 -0.46 1.75
N ALA A 35 5.15 -1.80 1.68
CA ALA A 35 4.46 -2.55 2.72
C ALA A 35 5.26 -2.48 4.03
N PRO A 36 4.67 -2.04 5.16
CA PRO A 36 5.41 -1.84 6.40
C PRO A 36 5.96 -3.15 6.96
N GLU A 37 7.08 -3.05 7.64
CA GLU A 37 7.74 -4.19 8.25
C GLU A 37 7.04 -4.64 9.53
N VAL A 38 6.79 -5.95 9.64
CA VAL A 38 6.26 -6.59 10.85
C VAL A 38 7.20 -7.71 11.29
N GLU A 39 7.93 -7.49 12.35
CA GLU A 39 8.99 -8.37 12.82
C GLU A 39 8.55 -9.34 13.92
N GLY A 40 9.30 -10.43 14.09
CA GLY A 40 9.25 -11.32 15.25
C GLY A 40 9.90 -10.74 16.51
N VAL A 41 10.10 -11.57 17.53
CA VAL A 41 10.75 -11.18 18.80
C VAL A 41 12.28 -11.18 18.70
N HIS A 42 12.85 -11.97 17.78
CA HIS A 42 14.30 -12.17 17.61
C HIS A 42 15.05 -12.68 18.85
N THR A 43 14.33 -13.15 19.85
CA THR A 43 14.91 -13.66 21.11
C THR A 43 14.07 -14.82 21.64
N TYR A 44 14.71 -15.72 22.33
CA TYR A 44 13.97 -16.72 23.09
C TYR A 44 13.18 -16.06 24.21
N MET A 45 11.91 -16.40 24.27
CA MET A 45 11.03 -16.06 25.39
C MET A 45 10.79 -17.30 26.25
N GLU A 46 10.80 -17.13 27.54
CA GLU A 46 10.42 -18.20 28.48
C GLU A 46 8.93 -18.55 28.30
N PRO A 47 8.53 -19.81 28.49
CA PRO A 47 7.12 -20.18 28.55
C PRO A 47 6.37 -19.36 29.60
N HIS A 48 5.14 -18.94 29.28
CA HIS A 48 4.27 -18.13 30.16
C HIS A 48 4.84 -16.76 30.50
N SER A 49 5.68 -16.19 29.62
CA SER A 49 6.23 -14.86 29.77
C SER A 49 5.57 -13.83 28.85
N MET A 50 5.77 -12.56 29.15
CA MET A 50 5.40 -11.42 28.31
C MET A 50 6.63 -10.59 28.03
N SER A 51 6.66 -9.92 26.88
CA SER A 51 7.71 -8.98 26.50
C SER A 51 7.11 -7.83 25.71
N TYR A 52 7.69 -6.67 25.86
CA TYR A 52 7.39 -5.48 25.05
C TYR A 52 8.63 -5.11 24.27
N ARG A 53 8.46 -4.73 23.02
CA ARG A 53 9.54 -4.27 22.16
C ARG A 53 9.20 -2.90 21.58
N PHE A 54 10.15 -1.99 21.65
CA PHE A 54 10.16 -0.75 20.91
C PHE A 54 11.28 -0.83 19.88
N SER A 55 10.97 -0.66 18.62
CA SER A 55 11.96 -0.69 17.53
C SER A 55 11.93 0.61 16.77
N GLY A 56 13.08 1.00 16.24
CA GLY A 56 13.22 2.08 15.29
C GLY A 56 14.24 1.74 14.22
N SER A 57 13.92 1.99 12.98
CA SER A 57 14.83 1.80 11.84
C SER A 57 14.76 2.98 10.89
N MET A 58 15.82 3.14 10.11
CA MET A 58 15.88 4.02 8.97
C MET A 58 16.08 3.18 7.73
N ASN A 59 15.23 3.38 6.73
CA ASN A 59 15.33 2.79 5.42
C ASN A 59 15.89 3.84 4.47
N ILE A 60 16.80 3.44 3.59
CA ILE A 60 17.42 4.33 2.61
C ILE A 60 17.36 3.63 1.26
N SER A 61 16.70 4.27 0.31
CA SER A 61 16.62 3.78 -1.06
C SER A 61 16.66 4.94 -2.07
N PRO A 62 17.12 4.69 -3.30
CA PRO A 62 16.89 5.64 -4.37
C PRO A 62 15.38 5.73 -4.66
N LYS A 63 14.91 6.92 -5.04
CA LYS A 63 13.56 7.03 -5.61
C LYS A 63 13.52 6.35 -6.97
N GLU A 64 12.62 5.41 -7.15
CA GLU A 64 12.45 4.64 -8.39
C GLU A 64 11.01 4.71 -8.87
N THR A 65 10.84 4.73 -10.19
CA THR A 65 9.55 4.70 -10.86
C THR A 65 9.36 3.36 -11.55
N MET A 66 8.25 2.70 -11.29
CA MET A 66 7.90 1.42 -11.90
C MET A 66 6.70 1.56 -12.79
N ALA A 67 6.79 1.09 -14.03
CA ALA A 67 5.65 1.03 -14.93
C ALA A 67 4.84 -0.25 -14.67
N VAL A 68 3.57 -0.10 -14.33
CA VAL A 68 2.67 -1.21 -14.02
C VAL A 68 1.43 -1.15 -14.90
N SER A 69 0.95 -2.30 -15.35
CA SER A 69 -0.33 -2.39 -16.05
C SER A 69 -1.45 -2.44 -15.01
N GLY A 70 -2.29 -1.42 -14.96
CA GLY A 70 -3.45 -1.36 -14.08
C GLY A 70 -4.76 -1.27 -14.85
N SER A 71 -5.86 -1.68 -14.25
CA SER A 71 -7.20 -1.45 -14.76
C SER A 71 -7.84 -0.29 -13.99
N TYR A 72 -8.41 0.60 -14.73
CA TYR A 72 -9.10 1.78 -14.23
C TYR A 72 -10.60 1.62 -14.44
N SER A 73 -11.42 1.93 -13.45
CA SER A 73 -12.88 1.95 -13.57
C SER A 73 -13.43 3.30 -13.17
N ASN A 74 -14.18 3.92 -14.07
CA ASN A 74 -14.88 5.18 -13.80
C ASN A 74 -16.31 4.88 -13.34
N TYR A 75 -16.68 5.40 -12.15
CA TYR A 75 -18.04 5.41 -11.64
C TYR A 75 -18.57 6.84 -11.75
N SER A 76 -19.22 7.16 -12.86
CA SER A 76 -19.97 8.43 -12.96
C SER A 76 -21.29 8.30 -12.20
N SER A 77 -21.41 8.98 -11.07
CA SER A 77 -22.64 9.01 -10.26
C SER A 77 -23.77 9.87 -10.86
N ASP A 78 -23.51 10.63 -11.92
CA ASP A 78 -24.42 11.63 -12.47
C ASP A 78 -25.16 11.20 -13.73
N SER A 79 -24.99 9.99 -14.24
CA SER A 79 -25.73 9.52 -15.39
C SER A 79 -26.75 8.46 -15.00
N LEU A 80 -27.99 8.63 -15.47
CA LEU A 80 -29.08 7.64 -15.43
C LEU A 80 -28.74 6.29 -16.15
N MET A 81 -27.52 6.16 -16.62
CA MET A 81 -26.94 4.94 -17.17
C MET A 81 -25.59 4.72 -16.49
N GLU A 82 -25.55 3.70 -15.65
CA GLU A 82 -24.37 3.17 -15.01
C GLU A 82 -23.40 2.58 -16.07
N ASP A 83 -22.60 3.44 -16.69
CA ASP A 83 -21.62 3.02 -17.70
C ASP A 83 -20.26 2.83 -17.00
N SER A 84 -20.11 1.69 -16.32
CA SER A 84 -18.83 1.30 -15.72
C SER A 84 -17.87 0.86 -16.83
N ARG A 85 -17.06 1.79 -17.33
CA ARG A 85 -16.02 1.48 -18.32
C ARG A 85 -14.74 1.10 -17.61
N LYS A 86 -14.31 -0.12 -17.84
CA LYS A 86 -12.96 -0.56 -17.45
C LYS A 86 -12.00 -0.14 -18.57
N PHE A 87 -11.04 0.71 -18.22
CA PHE A 87 -9.94 1.08 -19.09
C PHE A 87 -8.67 0.40 -18.60
N THR A 88 -7.85 -0.08 -19.53
CA THR A 88 -6.49 -0.51 -19.20
C THR A 88 -5.57 0.64 -19.57
N ALA A 89 -4.99 1.29 -18.56
CA ALA A 89 -4.00 2.33 -18.76
C ALA A 89 -2.64 1.87 -18.20
N ARG A 90 -1.55 2.45 -18.70
CA ARG A 90 -0.23 2.25 -18.10
C ARG A 90 -0.15 3.09 -16.85
N GLY A 91 0.14 2.44 -15.72
CA GLY A 91 0.40 3.08 -14.44
C GLY A 91 1.88 3.22 -14.18
N ILE A 92 2.24 4.25 -13.44
CA ILE A 92 3.57 4.43 -12.88
C ILE A 92 3.43 4.44 -11.37
N TYR A 93 4.19 3.59 -10.69
CA TYR A 93 4.31 3.57 -9.24
C TYR A 93 5.64 4.19 -8.84
N GLU A 94 5.62 5.08 -7.87
CA GLU A 94 6.82 5.66 -7.28
C GLU A 94 7.02 5.10 -5.87
N PHE A 95 8.23 4.63 -5.63
CA PHE A 95 8.69 4.14 -4.34
C PHE A 95 10.05 4.72 -4.02
N GLY A 96 10.39 4.66 -2.74
CA GLY A 96 11.72 4.99 -2.27
C GLY A 96 11.84 6.38 -1.67
N GLY A 97 12.97 6.61 -1.11
CA GLY A 97 13.29 7.77 -0.29
C GLY A 97 13.99 7.33 0.98
N SER A 98 14.00 8.21 1.96
CA SER A 98 14.51 7.88 3.30
C SER A 98 13.34 7.94 4.28
N ASP A 99 12.98 6.80 4.80
CA ASP A 99 11.87 6.65 5.74
C ASP A 99 12.38 6.29 7.11
N VAL A 100 11.57 6.61 8.12
CA VAL A 100 11.79 6.22 9.50
C VAL A 100 10.64 5.34 9.94
N ASN A 101 10.96 4.09 10.28
CA ASN A 101 10.02 3.15 10.87
C ASN A 101 10.15 3.17 12.39
N ALA A 102 9.02 3.14 13.08
CA ALA A 102 8.95 3.00 14.53
C ALA A 102 7.83 2.03 14.90
N THR A 103 8.12 1.04 15.73
CA THR A 103 7.14 0.04 16.18
C THR A 103 7.10 -0.12 17.68
N PHE A 104 5.91 -0.44 18.16
CA PHE A 104 5.68 -0.97 19.49
C PHE A 104 4.97 -2.31 19.37
N ASP A 105 5.56 -3.34 19.94
CA ASP A 105 5.01 -4.69 19.96
C ASP A 105 4.86 -5.20 21.39
N TRP A 106 3.75 -5.85 21.65
CA TRP A 106 3.54 -6.70 22.82
C TRP A 106 3.54 -8.16 22.38
N PHE A 107 4.21 -9.02 23.13
CA PHE A 107 4.27 -10.45 22.92
C PHE A 107 3.89 -11.20 24.19
N SER A 108 3.21 -12.33 24.00
CA SER A 108 2.91 -13.29 25.06
C SER A 108 3.19 -14.70 24.54
N LYS A 109 3.88 -15.50 25.32
CA LYS A 109 4.22 -16.88 24.99
C LYS A 109 3.54 -17.87 25.90
N ALA A 110 2.79 -18.82 25.30
CA ALA A 110 2.20 -19.96 25.95
C ALA A 110 2.89 -21.25 25.45
N SER A 111 3.73 -21.88 26.26
CA SER A 111 4.60 -23.00 25.83
C SER A 111 5.51 -22.59 24.67
N VAL A 112 5.31 -23.13 23.47
CA VAL A 112 6.03 -22.74 22.24
C VAL A 112 5.27 -21.74 21.40
N LEU A 113 3.96 -21.56 21.64
CA LEU A 113 3.10 -20.65 20.89
C LEU A 113 3.37 -19.20 21.30
N LEU A 114 3.50 -18.34 20.29
CA LEU A 114 3.71 -16.91 20.44
C LEU A 114 2.49 -16.16 19.91
N PHE A 115 1.96 -15.26 20.72
CA PHE A 115 0.93 -14.30 20.37
C PHE A 115 1.52 -12.90 20.46
N GLY A 116 1.14 -12.03 19.55
CA GLY A 116 1.58 -10.64 19.58
C GLY A 116 0.54 -9.68 19.05
N PHE A 117 0.66 -8.45 19.50
CA PHE A 117 -0.05 -7.30 18.97
C PHE A 117 0.96 -6.18 18.81
N GLY A 118 0.88 -5.43 17.73
CA GLY A 118 1.76 -4.30 17.51
C GLY A 118 1.07 -3.15 16.78
N VAL A 119 1.65 -1.99 16.96
CA VAL A 119 1.35 -0.76 16.23
C VAL A 119 2.66 -0.16 15.76
N GLY A 120 2.66 0.46 14.58
CA GLY A 120 3.85 1.10 14.05
C GLY A 120 3.52 2.24 13.10
N TYR A 121 4.57 2.93 12.74
CA TYR A 121 4.59 3.99 11.75
C TYR A 121 5.68 3.69 10.72
N ASP A 122 5.32 3.73 9.43
CA ASP A 122 6.21 3.54 8.28
C ASP A 122 5.52 4.19 7.07
N ASP A 123 5.73 5.50 6.86
CA ASP A 123 4.98 6.33 5.92
C ASP A 123 3.44 6.19 6.01
N GLY A 124 2.99 5.70 7.14
CA GLY A 124 1.61 5.45 7.50
C GLY A 124 1.53 4.75 8.84
N ILE A 125 0.34 4.63 9.39
CA ILE A 125 0.10 3.96 10.67
C ILE A 125 -0.39 2.54 10.39
N TYR A 126 0.22 1.55 11.02
CA TYR A 126 -0.26 0.17 10.93
C TYR A 126 -0.44 -0.46 12.30
N HIS A 127 -1.34 -1.42 12.36
CA HIS A 127 -1.52 -2.27 13.53
C HIS A 127 -1.78 -3.71 13.09
N HIS A 128 -1.33 -4.67 13.89
CA HIS A 128 -1.38 -6.06 13.50
C HIS A 128 -1.48 -7.01 14.71
N LEU A 129 -2.01 -8.20 14.44
CA LEU A 129 -1.99 -9.34 15.33
C LEU A 129 -1.04 -10.39 14.77
N LYS A 130 -0.25 -11.02 15.63
CA LYS A 130 0.73 -12.06 15.29
C LYS A 130 0.36 -13.38 15.96
N LEU A 131 0.57 -14.46 15.22
CA LEU A 131 0.51 -15.81 15.72
C LEU A 131 1.70 -16.59 15.19
N GLY A 132 2.43 -17.25 16.08
CA GLY A 132 3.62 -17.99 15.69
C GLY A 132 4.08 -18.95 16.77
N PHE A 133 5.30 -19.38 16.61
CA PHE A 133 6.00 -20.16 17.60
C PHE A 133 7.43 -19.63 17.79
N ASN A 134 7.94 -19.77 19.01
CA ASN A 134 9.25 -19.30 19.39
C ASN A 134 9.94 -20.39 20.25
N THR A 135 11.09 -20.84 19.77
CA THR A 135 11.98 -21.79 20.42
C THR A 135 13.31 -21.11 20.76
N SER A 136 14.23 -21.82 21.37
CA SER A 136 15.55 -21.28 21.69
C SER A 136 16.42 -20.94 20.46
N VAL A 137 16.13 -21.54 19.31
CA VAL A 137 16.94 -21.39 18.09
C VAL A 137 16.16 -20.90 16.87
N PHE A 138 14.84 -20.93 16.95
CA PHE A 138 14.00 -20.62 15.80
C PHE A 138 12.69 -19.96 16.23
N GLU A 139 12.26 -18.99 15.44
CA GLU A 139 10.98 -18.33 15.54
C GLU A 139 10.34 -18.27 14.16
N ALA A 140 9.03 -18.47 14.05
CA ALA A 140 8.28 -18.16 12.85
C ALA A 140 6.81 -17.93 13.16
N GLY A 141 6.15 -17.16 12.30
CA GLY A 141 4.73 -16.89 12.44
C GLY A 141 4.16 -16.17 11.25
N VAL A 142 2.87 -15.87 11.39
CA VAL A 142 2.09 -15.08 10.45
C VAL A 142 1.45 -13.91 11.18
N TYR A 143 1.03 -12.92 10.43
CA TYR A 143 0.31 -11.78 10.97
C TYR A 143 -0.75 -11.27 10.00
N VAL A 144 -1.71 -10.57 10.56
CA VAL A 144 -2.76 -9.85 9.84
C VAL A 144 -3.06 -8.55 10.56
N GLY A 145 -3.35 -7.51 9.81
CA GLY A 145 -3.63 -6.19 10.36
C GLY A 145 -4.17 -5.23 9.32
N PHE A 146 -4.06 -3.95 9.62
CA PHE A 146 -4.44 -2.88 8.72
C PHE A 146 -3.33 -1.85 8.63
N PHE A 147 -3.15 -1.32 7.43
CA PHE A 147 -2.23 -0.26 7.11
C PHE A 147 -3.01 0.97 6.65
N HIS A 148 -2.84 2.06 7.38
CA HIS A 148 -3.45 3.36 7.14
C HIS A 148 -2.39 4.25 6.53
N HIS A 149 -2.49 4.51 5.24
CA HIS A 149 -1.46 5.21 4.49
C HIS A 149 -2.04 6.32 3.63
N TYR A 150 -1.18 7.26 3.29
CA TYR A 150 -1.49 8.30 2.34
C TYR A 150 -1.04 7.86 0.94
N THR A 151 -1.90 8.07 -0.05
CA THR A 151 -1.59 7.75 -1.44
C THR A 151 -2.01 8.91 -2.33
N GLU A 152 -1.12 9.33 -3.21
CA GLU A 152 -1.40 10.31 -4.23
C GLU A 152 -1.65 9.61 -5.56
N LEU A 153 -2.77 9.95 -6.19
CA LEU A 153 -3.17 9.48 -7.51
C LEU A 153 -3.20 10.66 -8.47
N GLU A 154 -2.32 10.65 -9.45
CA GLU A 154 -2.34 11.56 -10.58
C GLU A 154 -2.90 10.85 -11.81
N ILE A 155 -3.90 11.44 -12.48
CA ILE A 155 -4.54 10.89 -13.67
C ILE A 155 -4.29 11.82 -14.82
N ASP A 156 -3.72 11.28 -15.90
CA ASP A 156 -3.57 11.97 -17.17
C ASP A 156 -4.62 11.47 -18.16
N GLY A 157 -5.30 12.41 -18.81
CA GLY A 157 -6.33 12.07 -19.76
C GLY A 157 -6.76 13.24 -20.63
N SER A 158 -7.85 13.04 -21.34
CA SER A 158 -8.51 14.09 -22.12
C SER A 158 -10.02 13.97 -22.04
N THR A 159 -10.71 15.10 -22.08
CA THR A 159 -12.16 15.16 -22.13
C THR A 159 -12.62 15.83 -23.41
N CYS A 160 -13.72 15.34 -23.96
CA CYS A 160 -14.46 15.98 -25.02
C CYS A 160 -15.86 16.33 -24.51
N SER A 161 -16.19 17.63 -24.53
CA SER A 161 -17.48 18.17 -24.11
C SER A 161 -18.41 18.56 -25.27
N THR A 162 -17.91 18.47 -26.52
CA THR A 162 -18.65 18.84 -27.72
C THR A 162 -18.86 17.62 -28.61
N TRP A 163 -20.10 17.42 -29.07
CA TRP A 163 -20.42 16.32 -29.98
C TRP A 163 -20.29 16.76 -31.44
N PRO A 164 -19.69 15.95 -32.34
CA PRO A 164 -19.13 14.61 -32.14
C PRO A 164 -17.68 14.63 -31.61
N CYS A 165 -17.40 13.75 -30.65
CA CYS A 165 -16.04 13.53 -30.14
C CYS A 165 -15.16 12.70 -31.09
N SER A 166 -15.29 12.90 -32.41
CA SER A 166 -14.56 12.14 -33.41
C SER A 166 -13.25 12.77 -33.82
N ASP A 167 -13.13 14.09 -33.65
CA ASP A 167 -11.95 14.83 -34.09
C ASP A 167 -11.05 15.14 -32.89
N ASP A 168 -9.74 15.00 -33.09
CA ASP A 168 -8.74 15.24 -32.04
C ASP A 168 -8.73 16.68 -31.52
N ASP A 169 -9.20 17.63 -32.31
CA ASP A 169 -9.29 19.06 -31.95
C ASP A 169 -10.32 19.37 -30.86
N ASN A 170 -11.26 18.46 -30.60
CA ASN A 170 -12.32 18.63 -29.58
C ASN A 170 -11.96 18.07 -28.21
N TRP A 171 -10.74 17.55 -28.05
CA TRP A 171 -10.26 16.97 -26.80
C TRP A 171 -9.37 17.95 -26.05
N SER A 172 -9.76 18.26 -24.82
CA SER A 172 -8.92 19.03 -23.87
C SER A 172 -8.21 18.09 -22.92
N SER A 173 -6.91 18.31 -22.68
CA SER A 173 -6.18 17.53 -21.68
C SER A 173 -6.72 17.80 -20.30
N ILE A 174 -6.84 16.75 -19.51
CA ILE A 174 -7.11 16.83 -18.08
C ILE A 174 -5.94 16.20 -17.34
N LYS A 175 -5.53 16.89 -16.27
CA LYS A 175 -4.63 16.37 -15.27
C LYS A 175 -5.33 16.53 -13.93
N ASN A 176 -5.66 15.44 -13.28
CA ASN A 176 -6.28 15.46 -11.97
C ASN A 176 -5.35 14.79 -10.97
N THR A 177 -5.07 15.48 -9.88
CA THR A 177 -4.28 14.94 -8.77
C THR A 177 -5.20 14.87 -7.57
N ASP A 178 -5.34 13.70 -7.01
CA ASP A 178 -6.12 13.46 -5.81
C ASP A 178 -5.25 12.71 -4.79
N ALA A 179 -5.35 13.13 -3.56
CA ALA A 179 -4.50 12.61 -2.51
C ALA A 179 -5.38 12.32 -1.28
N GLU A 180 -5.50 11.04 -0.95
CA GLU A 180 -6.39 10.57 0.08
C GLU A 180 -5.71 9.61 1.06
N PHE A 181 -6.35 9.47 2.22
CA PHE A 181 -5.94 8.56 3.25
C PHE A 181 -6.71 7.24 3.12
N TYR A 182 -5.98 6.14 2.94
CA TYR A 182 -6.54 4.81 2.70
C TYR A 182 -6.29 3.86 3.87
N THR A 183 -7.16 2.85 3.96
CA THR A 183 -6.98 1.72 4.85
C THR A 183 -6.94 0.45 4.03
N SER A 184 -5.82 -0.25 4.09
CA SER A 184 -5.58 -1.50 3.38
C SER A 184 -5.38 -2.66 4.34
N LEU A 185 -5.77 -3.87 3.91
CA LEU A 185 -5.45 -5.09 4.65
C LEU A 185 -3.94 -5.34 4.54
N LEU A 186 -3.28 -5.53 5.68
CA LEU A 186 -1.88 -5.88 5.80
C LEU A 186 -1.77 -7.32 6.30
N TYR A 187 -0.97 -8.15 5.65
CA TYR A 187 -0.73 -9.51 6.08
C TYR A 187 0.63 -10.01 5.63
N GLY A 188 1.11 -11.06 6.28
CA GLY A 188 2.40 -11.62 5.92
C GLY A 188 2.89 -12.69 6.88
N ALA A 189 4.20 -12.94 6.79
CA ALA A 189 4.87 -13.96 7.58
C ALA A 189 6.26 -13.50 8.00
N TYR A 190 6.75 -14.04 9.10
CA TYR A 190 8.11 -13.80 9.58
C TYR A 190 8.77 -15.10 10.03
N ALA A 191 10.09 -15.16 9.92
CA ALA A 191 10.89 -16.24 10.44
C ALA A 191 12.25 -15.70 10.89
N SER A 192 12.80 -16.27 11.97
CA SER A 192 14.13 -15.91 12.47
C SER A 192 14.89 -17.13 12.96
N VAL A 193 16.17 -17.17 12.70
CA VAL A 193 17.12 -18.10 13.33
C VAL A 193 17.90 -17.32 14.37
N ILE A 194 17.96 -17.87 15.59
CA ILE A 194 18.58 -17.25 16.76
C ILE A 194 19.74 -18.12 17.21
N VAL A 195 20.94 -17.56 17.25
CA VAL A 195 22.15 -18.23 17.70
C VAL A 195 22.83 -17.36 18.74
N ASP A 196 22.69 -17.70 20.00
CA ASP A 196 23.16 -16.91 21.14
C ASP A 196 22.59 -15.46 21.09
N ASP A 197 23.47 -14.48 20.93
CA ASP A 197 23.12 -13.08 20.83
C ASP A 197 22.95 -12.58 19.37
N PHE A 198 23.13 -13.46 18.40
CA PHE A 198 22.99 -13.15 16.97
C PHE A 198 21.68 -13.69 16.42
N PHE A 199 21.06 -12.95 15.51
CA PHE A 199 19.89 -13.42 14.76
C PHE A 199 19.98 -13.09 13.27
N VAL A 200 19.30 -13.90 12.48
CA VAL A 200 18.97 -13.62 11.08
C VAL A 200 17.48 -13.77 10.93
N SER A 201 16.83 -12.77 10.36
CA SER A 201 15.39 -12.77 10.16
C SER A 201 15.02 -12.50 8.71
N TYR A 202 13.87 -13.03 8.36
CA TYR A 202 13.18 -12.79 7.11
C TYR A 202 11.73 -12.44 7.41
N ASN A 203 11.23 -11.36 6.80
CA ASN A 203 9.83 -10.97 6.86
C ASN A 203 9.29 -10.75 5.46
N LEU A 204 8.04 -11.12 5.26
CA LEU A 204 7.26 -10.84 4.08
C LEU A 204 6.05 -10.03 4.49
N SER A 205 5.91 -8.83 3.96
CA SER A 205 4.75 -7.97 4.13
C SER A 205 4.02 -7.79 2.80
N ILE A 206 2.70 -7.84 2.85
CA ILE A 206 1.85 -7.75 1.67
C ILE A 206 0.67 -6.82 1.99
N TYR A 207 0.42 -5.84 1.13
CA TYR A 207 -0.82 -5.09 1.14
C TYR A 207 -1.25 -4.74 -0.28
N GLY A 208 -2.56 -4.50 -0.47
CA GLY A 208 -3.13 -4.04 -1.74
C GLY A 208 -3.60 -2.60 -1.61
N PRO A 209 -2.93 -1.64 -2.25
CA PRO A 209 -3.42 -0.28 -2.26
C PRO A 209 -4.70 -0.21 -3.10
N ASN A 210 -5.85 0.03 -2.44
CA ASN A 210 -7.10 0.36 -3.10
C ASN A 210 -7.14 1.87 -3.29
N VAL A 211 -6.72 2.34 -4.45
CA VAL A 211 -6.64 3.77 -4.74
C VAL A 211 -7.95 4.23 -5.35
N LYS A 212 -8.59 5.22 -4.74
CA LYS A 212 -9.80 5.86 -5.25
C LYS A 212 -9.56 7.37 -5.28
N GLY A 213 -10.00 8.04 -6.33
CA GLY A 213 -9.90 9.49 -6.43
C GLY A 213 -10.96 10.02 -7.39
N GLY A 214 -11.61 11.15 -7.04
CA GLY A 214 -12.57 11.81 -7.92
C GLY A 214 -13.76 10.97 -8.36
N GLY A 215 -14.19 9.96 -7.58
CA GLY A 215 -15.23 8.99 -7.99
C GLY A 215 -14.71 7.83 -8.83
N GLU A 216 -13.41 7.70 -8.96
CA GLU A 216 -12.72 6.73 -9.80
C GLU A 216 -11.92 5.75 -8.92
N SER A 217 -11.78 4.51 -9.36
CA SER A 217 -10.97 3.51 -8.65
C SER A 217 -9.94 2.89 -9.58
N VAL A 218 -8.69 2.84 -9.09
CA VAL A 218 -7.61 2.12 -9.76
C VAL A 218 -7.43 0.78 -9.06
N SER A 219 -7.66 -0.31 -9.77
CA SER A 219 -7.27 -1.63 -9.28
C SER A 219 -5.76 -1.75 -9.43
N SER A 220 -5.06 -1.73 -8.32
CA SER A 220 -3.61 -1.88 -8.27
C SER A 220 -3.21 -3.28 -7.82
N PRO A 221 -2.09 -3.82 -8.31
CA PRO A 221 -1.55 -5.07 -7.82
C PRO A 221 -1.13 -4.92 -6.35
N ASN A 222 -1.02 -6.05 -5.66
CA ASN A 222 -0.46 -6.06 -4.31
C ASN A 222 1.01 -5.64 -4.32
N ILE A 223 1.42 -4.96 -3.26
CA ILE A 223 2.81 -4.64 -2.97
C ILE A 223 3.34 -5.70 -2.02
N TYR A 224 4.47 -6.28 -2.38
CA TYR A 224 5.18 -7.30 -1.62
C TYR A 224 6.51 -6.72 -1.17
N SER A 225 6.77 -6.66 0.12
CA SER A 225 8.07 -6.23 0.66
C SER A 225 8.71 -7.38 1.44
N HIS A 226 9.90 -7.74 1.02
CA HIS A 226 10.73 -8.77 1.63
C HIS A 226 11.86 -8.11 2.42
N TYR A 227 11.93 -8.37 3.70
CA TYR A 227 12.93 -7.83 4.61
C TYR A 227 13.89 -8.95 5.02
N PHE A 228 15.17 -8.76 4.77
CA PHE A 228 16.25 -9.65 5.18
C PHE A 228 17.13 -8.90 6.17
N LYS A 229 17.16 -9.32 7.41
CA LYS A 229 17.91 -8.65 8.46
C LYS A 229 18.83 -9.59 9.20
N SER A 230 19.92 -9.04 9.70
CA SER A 230 20.76 -9.67 10.69
C SER A 230 21.06 -8.67 11.81
N GLY A 231 21.15 -9.16 13.01
CA GLY A 231 21.36 -8.30 14.16
C GLY A 231 22.07 -8.99 15.30
N TYR A 232 22.47 -8.18 16.24
CA TYR A 232 23.19 -8.60 17.43
C TYR A 232 22.58 -7.98 18.68
N ARG A 233 22.39 -8.79 19.71
CA ARG A 233 21.93 -8.35 21.01
C ARG A 233 23.12 -7.87 21.86
N ILE A 234 23.22 -6.55 22.04
CA ILE A 234 24.25 -5.90 22.83
C ILE A 234 24.05 -6.18 24.32
N SER A 235 22.79 -6.30 24.76
CA SER A 235 22.41 -6.61 26.13
C SER A 235 21.06 -7.31 26.17
N LYS A 236 20.61 -7.73 27.36
CA LYS A 236 19.26 -8.32 27.52
C LYS A 236 18.10 -7.39 27.12
N HIS A 237 18.37 -6.09 26.95
CA HIS A 237 17.38 -5.08 26.62
C HIS A 237 17.58 -4.45 25.24
N TRP A 238 18.78 -4.50 24.67
CA TRP A 238 19.12 -3.79 23.45
C TRP A 238 19.63 -4.72 22.36
N GLU A 239 19.12 -4.57 21.16
CA GLU A 239 19.65 -5.14 19.93
C GLU A 239 19.85 -4.06 18.86
N VAL A 240 20.79 -4.30 17.95
CA VAL A 240 21.01 -3.50 16.75
C VAL A 240 20.97 -4.42 15.54
N TYR A 241 20.49 -3.90 14.43
CA TYR A 241 20.36 -4.68 13.22
C TYR A 241 20.58 -3.86 11.96
N GLY A 242 20.86 -4.56 10.88
CA GLY A 242 20.89 -4.02 9.54
C GLY A 242 20.42 -5.05 8.53
N GLY A 243 19.96 -4.59 7.39
CA GLY A 243 19.39 -5.50 6.42
C GLY A 243 19.12 -4.87 5.06
N LEU A 244 18.45 -5.65 4.24
CA LEU A 244 18.02 -5.31 2.88
C LEU A 244 16.51 -5.47 2.78
N ILE A 245 15.90 -4.56 2.04
CA ILE A 245 14.49 -4.58 1.67
C ILE A 245 14.42 -4.82 0.16
N LEU A 246 13.52 -5.68 -0.26
CA LEU A 246 13.26 -5.97 -1.65
C LEU A 246 11.75 -5.92 -1.87
N SER A 247 11.27 -4.88 -2.54
CA SER A 247 9.86 -4.66 -2.80
C SER A 247 9.50 -4.97 -4.25
N PHE A 248 8.31 -5.54 -4.44
CA PHE A 248 7.74 -5.91 -5.74
C PHE A 248 6.32 -5.38 -5.84
N VAL A 249 5.97 -4.84 -6.99
CA VAL A 249 4.59 -4.49 -7.36
C VAL A 249 4.04 -5.48 -8.38
N ASP A 250 4.92 -5.97 -9.25
CA ASP A 250 4.71 -7.00 -10.25
C ASP A 250 5.98 -7.87 -10.23
N PRO A 251 5.94 -9.18 -10.52
CA PRO A 251 7.12 -10.03 -10.48
C PRO A 251 8.30 -9.53 -11.32
N ASP A 252 8.05 -8.67 -12.29
CA ASP A 252 9.09 -8.10 -13.15
C ASP A 252 9.75 -6.82 -12.59
N TYR A 253 9.18 -6.18 -11.55
CA TYR A 253 9.67 -4.93 -11.00
C TYR A 253 10.18 -5.09 -9.57
N ARG A 254 11.42 -4.66 -9.33
CA ARG A 254 12.14 -4.82 -8.06
C ARG A 254 12.68 -3.48 -7.59
N HIS A 255 12.40 -3.17 -6.35
CA HIS A 255 12.98 -2.04 -5.65
C HIS A 255 13.86 -2.52 -4.50
N PHE A 256 15.04 -1.90 -4.32
CA PHE A 256 16.00 -2.27 -3.30
C PHE A 256 16.24 -1.11 -2.33
N ALA A 257 16.18 -1.41 -1.04
CA ALA A 257 16.54 -0.48 0.02
C ALA A 257 17.48 -1.13 1.02
N GLY A 258 18.26 -0.30 1.71
CA GLY A 258 19.02 -0.67 2.89
C GLY A 258 18.26 -0.27 4.15
N SER A 259 18.33 -1.09 5.21
CA SER A 259 17.72 -0.79 6.50
C SER A 259 18.74 -0.93 7.62
N ALA A 260 18.69 -0.04 8.62
CA ALA A 260 19.44 -0.15 9.85
C ALA A 260 18.62 0.37 11.03
N GLY A 261 18.70 -0.29 12.18
CA GLY A 261 17.88 0.08 13.33
C GLY A 261 18.33 -0.54 14.64
N ALA A 262 17.52 -0.26 15.66
CA ALA A 262 17.70 -0.80 16.99
C ALA A 262 16.36 -1.10 17.65
N SER A 263 16.35 -2.06 18.57
CA SER A 263 15.18 -2.40 19.36
C SER A 263 15.52 -2.38 20.86
N PHE A 264 14.54 -2.02 21.66
CA PHE A 264 14.59 -2.04 23.10
C PHE A 264 13.49 -2.94 23.67
N TYR A 265 13.86 -3.87 24.56
CA TYR A 265 12.97 -4.84 25.18
C TYR A 265 12.73 -4.53 26.66
N LEU A 266 11.47 -4.58 27.07
CA LEU A 266 11.03 -4.68 28.46
C LEU A 266 10.44 -6.08 28.68
N LYS A 267 11.00 -6.79 29.66
CA LYS A 267 10.59 -8.14 30.05
C LYS A 267 9.90 -8.12 31.40
#